data_e5cafa2413d55dca8a034cae5f351501
#
_entry.id   e5cafa2413d55dca8a034cae5f351501
#
_cell.length_a   1.000
_cell.length_b   1.000
_cell.length_c   1.000
_cell.angle_alpha   90.00
_cell.angle_beta   90.00
_cell.angle_gamma   90.00
#
_symmetry.space_group_name_H-M   'P 1'
#
loop_
_entity.id
_entity.type
_entity.pdbx_description
1 polymer ?
#
loop_
_entity_poly.entity_id
_entity_poly.type
_entity_poly.pdbx_seq_one_letter_code
_entity_poly.pdbx_strand_id
1 'polypeptide(L)'
;MRRKPVPTDSGHLPSLEDAAFSSDNLSSSEREVTMFDISKLAVSATSTIDLEDPNGEPLVNDKGEVLSVTVYGPGSKQYQKASGVRNRAILEYVRKGGKKMKDDEQRELDADFLASCTVSFNNFSYKDLTGYEMFKHAYLDSAIGFIAEQVQKAIGDWSNFTQGSSKT
;
A
#
# COMPACT_ATOMS: atom_id res chain seq x y z
N MET A 1 88.93 -32.02 37.10
CA MET A 1 89.03 -31.83 38.56
C MET A 1 88.34 -30.56 38.99
N ARG A 2 87.57 -30.68 40.06
CA ARG A 2 86.95 -29.62 40.85
C ARG A 2 85.69 -28.92 40.25
N ARG A 3 84.54 -29.32 40.78
CA ARG A 3 83.25 -28.73 40.82
C ARG A 3 83.29 -27.41 41.61
N LYS A 4 82.52 -26.41 41.18
CA LYS A 4 82.14 -25.31 42.04
C LYS A 4 80.59 -25.17 42.04
N PRO A 5 80.00 -24.80 43.16
CA PRO A 5 78.57 -24.90 43.38
C PRO A 5 77.84 -23.69 42.86
N VAL A 6 76.60 -23.92 42.61
CA VAL A 6 75.55 -22.95 42.20
C VAL A 6 75.12 -22.22 43.46
N PRO A 7 74.92 -20.87 43.42
CA PRO A 7 74.12 -20.19 44.41
C PRO A 7 72.64 -20.13 43.89
N THR A 8 71.77 -20.67 44.67
CA THR A 8 70.35 -20.44 44.67
C THR A 8 70.09 -19.02 45.11
N ASP A 9 69.54 -18.21 44.23
CA ASP A 9 68.97 -16.94 44.61
C ASP A 9 67.43 -17.03 44.48
N SER A 10 66.82 -16.91 45.65
CA SER A 10 65.36 -16.87 45.80
C SER A 10 64.84 -15.47 45.39
N GLY A 11 64.60 -15.31 44.14
CA GLY A 11 63.88 -14.12 43.67
C GLY A 11 62.41 -14.16 44.05
N HIS A 12 62.08 -13.37 45.04
CA HIS A 12 60.76 -13.08 45.49
C HIS A 12 59.90 -12.53 44.32
N LEU A 13 58.91 -13.30 43.92
CA LEU A 13 57.87 -12.81 42.97
C LEU A 13 57.00 -11.82 43.71
N PRO A 14 56.84 -10.60 43.19
CA PRO A 14 55.81 -9.65 43.73
C PRO A 14 54.40 -10.18 43.45
N SER A 15 53.60 -10.21 44.50
CA SER A 15 52.22 -10.54 44.54
C SER A 15 51.46 -9.72 43.49
N LEU A 16 50.70 -10.42 42.69
CA LEU A 16 49.71 -9.83 41.77
C LEU A 16 48.43 -9.40 42.52
N GLU A 17 48.59 -8.52 43.49
CA GLU A 17 47.52 -7.94 44.26
C GLU A 17 47.69 -6.43 44.34
N ASP A 18 47.63 -5.75 43.19
CA ASP A 18 47.29 -4.33 43.10
C ASP A 18 47.14 -3.90 41.63
N ALA A 19 46.33 -4.63 40.90
CA ALA A 19 45.70 -4.09 39.74
C ALA A 19 44.21 -4.00 40.07
N ALA A 20 43.85 -3.04 40.89
CA ALA A 20 42.49 -2.49 40.89
C ALA A 20 42.27 -1.91 39.50
N PHE A 21 41.84 -2.78 38.60
CA PHE A 21 41.30 -2.38 37.34
C PHE A 21 39.95 -1.74 37.67
N SER A 22 39.95 -0.40 37.83
CA SER A 22 38.78 0.43 37.85
C SER A 22 38.00 0.12 36.58
N SER A 23 37.00 -0.72 36.70
CA SER A 23 35.93 -0.89 35.72
C SER A 23 35.08 0.36 35.77
N ASP A 24 35.70 1.49 35.52
CA ASP A 24 35.00 2.73 35.31
C ASP A 24 34.59 2.83 33.86
N ASN A 25 33.29 2.63 33.67
CA ASN A 25 32.51 3.37 32.69
C ASN A 25 32.81 3.08 31.23
N LEU A 26 32.63 1.83 30.82
CA LEU A 26 32.03 1.61 29.49
C LEU A 26 30.51 1.59 29.67
N SER A 27 29.96 2.77 29.92
CA SER A 27 28.60 3.10 29.50
C SER A 27 28.59 2.98 27.99
N SER A 28 28.57 1.78 27.49
CA SER A 28 28.07 1.46 26.16
C SER A 28 26.61 1.87 26.21
N SER A 29 26.35 3.12 25.86
CA SER A 29 25.08 3.53 25.29
C SER A 29 24.85 2.60 24.11
N GLU A 30 24.32 1.41 24.37
CA GLU A 30 23.64 0.60 23.40
C GLU A 30 22.52 1.50 22.89
N ARG A 31 22.84 2.23 21.83
CA ARG A 31 21.80 2.80 20.96
C ARG A 31 21.11 1.56 20.42
N GLU A 32 20.02 1.15 21.10
CA GLU A 32 19.04 0.26 20.49
C GLU A 32 18.74 0.89 19.13
N VAL A 33 19.31 0.33 18.10
CA VAL A 33 18.91 0.60 16.73
C VAL A 33 17.54 -0.06 16.61
N THR A 34 16.52 0.63 17.09
CA THR A 34 15.13 0.22 16.90
C THR A 34 14.88 0.30 15.41
N MET A 35 15.06 -0.82 14.72
CA MET A 35 14.72 -0.93 13.30
C MET A 35 13.24 -0.61 13.16
N PHE A 36 12.93 0.36 12.29
CA PHE A 36 11.55 0.72 12.00
C PHE A 36 10.85 -0.45 11.32
N ASP A 37 9.74 -0.90 11.90
CA ASP A 37 8.92 -1.96 11.30
C ASP A 37 8.04 -1.35 10.20
N ILE A 38 8.41 -1.64 8.95
CA ILE A 38 7.72 -1.15 7.75
C ILE A 38 6.27 -1.66 7.64
N SER A 39 5.91 -2.75 8.35
CA SER A 39 4.53 -3.25 8.36
C SER A 39 3.53 -2.23 8.95
N LYS A 40 4.03 -1.30 9.77
CA LYS A 40 3.22 -0.19 10.32
C LYS A 40 2.78 0.82 9.26
N LEU A 41 3.37 0.78 8.06
CA LEU A 41 2.97 1.60 6.91
C LEU A 41 1.92 0.90 6.03
N ALA A 42 1.40 -0.26 6.46
CA ALA A 42 0.38 -0.99 5.70
C ALA A 42 -0.84 -0.09 5.45
N VAL A 43 -1.25 -0.03 4.20
CA VAL A 43 -2.40 0.76 3.76
C VAL A 43 -3.72 0.03 4.02
N SER A 44 -4.82 0.79 4.08
CA SER A 44 -6.17 0.23 4.13
C SER A 44 -6.49 -0.55 2.86
N ALA A 45 -7.25 -1.64 2.99
CA ALA A 45 -7.71 -2.42 1.85
C ALA A 45 -8.77 -1.68 1.01
N THR A 46 -9.49 -0.75 1.61
CA THR A 46 -10.56 0.03 0.98
C THR A 46 -10.45 1.49 1.33
N SER A 47 -10.99 2.34 0.46
CA SER A 47 -11.17 3.77 0.69
C SER A 47 -12.50 4.24 0.13
N THR A 48 -13.05 5.31 0.71
CA THR A 48 -14.23 6.00 0.18
C THR A 48 -13.79 7.28 -0.50
N ILE A 49 -14.28 7.50 -1.72
CA ILE A 49 -13.91 8.59 -2.61
C ILE A 49 -15.16 9.43 -2.82
N ASP A 50 -15.12 10.68 -2.41
CA ASP A 50 -16.19 11.64 -2.68
C ASP A 50 -16.13 12.02 -4.16
N LEU A 51 -17.31 12.09 -4.79
CA LEU A 51 -17.44 12.41 -6.19
C LEU A 51 -17.62 13.92 -6.37
N GLU A 52 -16.96 14.45 -7.37
CA GLU A 52 -17.03 15.85 -7.77
C GLU A 52 -17.60 15.96 -9.19
N ASP A 53 -18.23 17.08 -9.48
CA ASP A 53 -18.65 17.41 -10.82
C ASP A 53 -17.44 17.84 -11.69
N PRO A 54 -17.58 18.05 -13.01
CA PRO A 54 -16.47 18.49 -13.86
C PRO A 54 -15.86 19.85 -13.49
N ASN A 55 -16.50 20.63 -12.62
CA ASN A 55 -15.97 21.92 -12.12
C ASN A 55 -15.23 21.77 -10.79
N GLY A 56 -15.23 20.56 -10.20
CA GLY A 56 -14.60 20.27 -8.91
C GLY A 56 -15.50 20.54 -7.69
N GLU A 57 -16.81 20.69 -7.91
CA GLU A 57 -17.78 20.85 -6.82
C GLU A 57 -18.27 19.47 -6.35
N PRO A 58 -18.45 19.24 -5.04
CA PRO A 58 -18.96 17.97 -4.54
C PRO A 58 -20.36 17.65 -5.10
N LEU A 59 -20.51 16.44 -5.60
CA LEU A 59 -21.84 15.93 -6.00
C LEU A 59 -22.64 15.58 -4.75
N VAL A 60 -23.85 16.12 -4.67
CA VAL A 60 -24.79 15.85 -3.57
C VAL A 60 -26.14 15.37 -4.10
N ASN A 61 -26.81 14.53 -3.31
CA ASN A 61 -28.18 14.11 -3.60
C ASN A 61 -29.21 15.18 -3.16
N ASP A 62 -30.50 14.92 -3.40
CA ASP A 62 -31.59 15.82 -3.01
C ASP A 62 -31.69 16.11 -1.52
N LYS A 63 -31.00 15.30 -0.67
CA LYS A 63 -30.94 15.50 0.77
C LYS A 63 -29.69 16.28 1.21
N GLY A 64 -28.83 16.66 0.27
CA GLY A 64 -27.56 17.34 0.55
C GLY A 64 -26.44 16.38 1.02
N GLU A 65 -26.62 15.07 0.86
CA GLU A 65 -25.58 14.08 1.20
C GLU A 65 -24.59 13.93 0.03
N VAL A 66 -23.30 13.93 0.33
CA VAL A 66 -22.25 13.77 -0.69
C VAL A 66 -22.31 12.38 -1.30
N LEU A 67 -22.27 12.34 -2.65
CA LEU A 67 -22.17 11.09 -3.39
C LEU A 67 -20.75 10.57 -3.31
N SER A 68 -20.58 9.32 -2.95
CA SER A 68 -19.24 8.72 -2.85
C SER A 68 -19.21 7.27 -3.30
N VAL A 69 -18.01 6.78 -3.61
CA VAL A 69 -17.77 5.40 -4.03
C VAL A 69 -16.75 4.78 -3.10
N THR A 70 -17.10 3.64 -2.52
CA THR A 70 -16.13 2.84 -1.75
C THR A 70 -15.46 1.83 -2.69
N VAL A 71 -14.13 1.82 -2.70
CA VAL A 71 -13.33 1.00 -3.62
C VAL A 71 -12.23 0.23 -2.89
N TYR A 72 -11.82 -0.89 -3.50
CA TYR A 72 -10.64 -1.65 -3.11
C TYR A 72 -9.37 -0.99 -3.66
N GLY A 73 -8.38 -0.80 -2.79
CA GLY A 73 -7.09 -0.22 -3.13
C GLY A 73 -6.06 -1.23 -3.65
N PRO A 74 -4.92 -0.72 -4.14
CA PRO A 74 -3.85 -1.54 -4.75
C PRO A 74 -3.27 -2.61 -3.83
N GLY A 75 -3.33 -2.40 -2.50
CA GLY A 75 -2.91 -3.36 -1.48
C GLY A 75 -3.88 -4.51 -1.24
N SER A 76 -5.10 -4.47 -1.81
CA SER A 76 -6.14 -5.48 -1.58
C SER A 76 -6.01 -6.68 -2.53
N LYS A 77 -6.45 -7.85 -2.07
CA LYS A 77 -6.53 -9.07 -2.90
C LYS A 77 -7.52 -8.91 -4.06
N GLN A 78 -8.60 -8.17 -3.86
CA GLN A 78 -9.63 -7.89 -4.85
C GLN A 78 -9.06 -7.10 -6.03
N TYR A 79 -8.36 -6.02 -5.73
CA TYR A 79 -7.66 -5.23 -6.75
C TYR A 79 -6.65 -6.07 -7.53
N GLN A 80 -5.80 -6.84 -6.83
CA GLN A 80 -4.79 -7.68 -7.47
C GLN A 80 -5.42 -8.71 -8.40
N LYS A 81 -6.55 -9.32 -8.00
CA LYS A 81 -7.31 -10.24 -8.83
C LYS A 81 -7.88 -9.55 -10.07
N ALA A 82 -8.53 -8.41 -9.90
CA ALA A 82 -9.12 -7.62 -10.99
C ALA A 82 -8.06 -7.15 -11.99
N SER A 83 -6.93 -6.63 -11.48
CA SER A 83 -5.79 -6.23 -12.29
C SER A 83 -5.17 -7.41 -13.07
N GLY A 84 -5.07 -8.58 -12.44
CA GLY A 84 -4.59 -9.80 -13.10
C GLY A 84 -5.51 -10.27 -14.22
N VAL A 85 -6.83 -10.14 -14.09
CA VAL A 85 -7.81 -10.44 -15.15
C VAL A 85 -7.64 -9.45 -16.32
N ARG A 86 -7.60 -8.15 -16.02
CA ARG A 86 -7.40 -7.09 -17.02
C ARG A 86 -6.12 -7.29 -17.80
N ASN A 87 -5.00 -7.51 -17.12
CA ASN A 87 -3.70 -7.71 -17.77
C ASN A 87 -3.67 -8.94 -18.65
N ARG A 88 -4.32 -10.04 -18.23
CA ARG A 88 -4.46 -11.25 -19.04
C ARG A 88 -5.22 -11.00 -20.32
N ALA A 89 -6.36 -10.29 -20.25
CA ALA A 89 -7.15 -9.93 -21.42
C ALA A 89 -6.35 -9.10 -22.43
N ILE A 90 -5.57 -8.12 -21.96
CA ILE A 90 -4.68 -7.31 -22.79
C ILE A 90 -3.60 -8.19 -23.46
N LEU A 91 -2.95 -9.09 -22.73
CA LEU A 91 -1.93 -9.99 -23.27
C LEU A 91 -2.51 -10.95 -24.29
N GLU A 92 -3.70 -11.49 -24.07
CA GLU A 92 -4.37 -12.37 -25.04
C GLU A 92 -4.72 -11.62 -26.32
N TYR A 93 -5.15 -10.37 -26.22
CA TYR A 93 -5.42 -9.52 -27.37
C TYR A 93 -4.14 -9.32 -28.21
N VAL A 94 -3.02 -8.98 -27.57
CA VAL A 94 -1.73 -8.81 -28.25
C VAL A 94 -1.27 -10.13 -28.89
N ARG A 95 -1.42 -11.26 -28.21
CA ARG A 95 -1.06 -12.60 -28.74
C ARG A 95 -1.86 -13.00 -29.98
N LYS A 96 -3.12 -12.55 -30.08
CA LYS A 96 -3.97 -12.78 -31.27
C LYS A 96 -3.61 -11.87 -32.46
N GLY A 97 -2.52 -11.10 -32.37
CA GLY A 97 -2.04 -10.21 -33.43
C GLY A 97 -2.69 -8.84 -33.43
N GLY A 98 -3.45 -8.48 -32.38
CA GLY A 98 -4.00 -7.15 -32.19
C GLY A 98 -2.91 -6.13 -31.87
N LYS A 99 -2.77 -5.11 -32.72
CA LYS A 99 -1.81 -4.01 -32.46
C LYS A 99 -2.35 -3.01 -31.45
N LYS A 100 -3.64 -2.74 -31.48
CA LYS A 100 -4.35 -1.84 -30.57
C LYS A 100 -5.77 -2.38 -30.36
N MET A 101 -6.19 -2.48 -29.12
CA MET A 101 -7.57 -2.82 -28.77
C MET A 101 -8.50 -1.72 -29.28
N LYS A 102 -9.71 -2.08 -29.72
CA LYS A 102 -10.71 -1.09 -30.10
C LYS A 102 -11.13 -0.30 -28.88
N ASP A 103 -11.47 0.96 -29.08
CA ASP A 103 -11.80 1.86 -27.97
C ASP A 103 -13.00 1.36 -27.15
N ASP A 104 -13.97 0.71 -27.77
CA ASP A 104 -15.12 0.11 -27.06
C ASP A 104 -14.72 -1.11 -26.23
N GLU A 105 -13.86 -1.98 -26.76
CA GLU A 105 -13.32 -3.15 -26.02
C GLU A 105 -12.46 -2.70 -24.85
N GLN A 106 -11.66 -1.65 -25.05
CA GLN A 106 -10.85 -1.07 -23.97
C GLN A 106 -11.73 -0.49 -22.88
N ARG A 107 -12.77 0.26 -23.25
CA ARG A 107 -13.73 0.87 -22.31
C ARG A 107 -14.47 -0.20 -21.51
N GLU A 108 -14.89 -1.29 -22.17
CA GLU A 108 -15.55 -2.40 -21.49
C GLU A 108 -14.63 -3.08 -20.48
N LEU A 109 -13.37 -3.32 -20.86
CA LEU A 109 -12.36 -3.92 -19.98
C LEU A 109 -12.03 -3.03 -18.77
N ASP A 110 -11.99 -1.71 -18.98
CA ASP A 110 -11.78 -0.73 -17.91
C ASP A 110 -12.98 -0.65 -16.97
N ALA A 111 -14.19 -0.69 -17.51
CA ALA A 111 -15.42 -0.72 -16.70
C ALA A 111 -15.54 -2.01 -15.87
N ASP A 112 -15.20 -3.17 -16.44
CA ASP A 112 -15.13 -4.44 -15.71
C ASP A 112 -14.11 -4.40 -14.58
N PHE A 113 -12.95 -3.80 -14.83
CA PHE A 113 -11.91 -3.62 -13.82
C PHE A 113 -12.41 -2.73 -12.68
N LEU A 114 -12.97 -1.55 -12.99
CA LEU A 114 -13.50 -0.62 -12.00
C LEU A 114 -14.65 -1.21 -11.20
N ALA A 115 -15.59 -1.90 -11.87
CA ALA A 115 -16.71 -2.59 -11.20
C ALA A 115 -16.21 -3.66 -10.24
N SER A 116 -15.18 -4.43 -10.63
CA SER A 116 -14.56 -5.44 -9.78
C SER A 116 -13.82 -4.86 -8.56
N CYS A 117 -13.36 -3.61 -8.67
CA CYS A 117 -12.73 -2.87 -7.59
C CYS A 117 -13.72 -2.06 -6.74
N THR A 118 -14.99 -1.93 -7.14
CA THR A 118 -16.00 -1.19 -6.40
C THR A 118 -16.69 -2.05 -5.35
N VAL A 119 -16.78 -1.54 -4.13
CA VAL A 119 -17.51 -2.17 -3.01
C VAL A 119 -18.96 -1.70 -3.00
N SER A 120 -19.16 -0.38 -3.05
CA SER A 120 -20.50 0.23 -2.99
C SER A 120 -20.51 1.62 -3.60
N PHE A 121 -21.66 2.00 -4.11
CA PHE A 121 -22.05 3.39 -4.32
C PHE A 121 -22.80 3.87 -3.07
N ASN A 122 -22.45 5.03 -2.57
CA ASN A 122 -23.03 5.59 -1.36
C ASN A 122 -23.84 6.84 -1.71
N ASN A 123 -25.07 6.90 -1.23
CA ASN A 123 -26.02 7.98 -1.40
C ASN A 123 -26.55 8.16 -2.85
N PHE A 124 -26.25 7.23 -3.75
CA PHE A 124 -26.79 7.21 -5.11
C PHE A 124 -26.91 5.78 -5.65
N SER A 125 -27.69 5.65 -6.73
CA SER A 125 -27.86 4.42 -7.50
C SER A 125 -27.79 4.75 -8.98
N TYR A 126 -27.68 3.72 -9.80
CA TYR A 126 -27.71 3.88 -11.25
C TYR A 126 -28.80 2.99 -11.85
N LYS A 127 -29.87 3.64 -12.37
CA LYS A 127 -31.08 2.97 -12.88
C LYS A 127 -31.65 1.98 -11.83
N ASP A 128 -32.32 0.94 -12.27
CA ASP A 128 -32.88 -0.13 -11.41
C ASP A 128 -31.93 -1.31 -11.25
N LEU A 129 -30.61 -1.07 -11.43
CA LEU A 129 -29.57 -2.10 -11.32
C LEU A 129 -28.98 -2.14 -9.91
N THR A 130 -28.38 -3.28 -9.56
CA THR A 130 -27.74 -3.47 -8.27
C THR A 130 -26.41 -4.20 -8.40
N GLY A 131 -25.51 -4.01 -7.42
CA GLY A 131 -24.24 -4.71 -7.34
C GLY A 131 -23.32 -4.48 -8.54
N TYR A 132 -22.62 -5.51 -8.96
CA TYR A 132 -21.63 -5.44 -10.04
C TYR A 132 -22.19 -4.88 -11.36
N GLU A 133 -23.40 -5.30 -11.76
CA GLU A 133 -24.03 -4.83 -13.00
C GLU A 133 -24.31 -3.32 -12.93
N MET A 134 -24.75 -2.83 -11.78
CA MET A 134 -24.94 -1.39 -11.57
C MET A 134 -23.63 -0.63 -11.77
N PHE A 135 -22.56 -1.11 -11.14
CA PHE A 135 -21.23 -0.46 -11.23
C PHE A 135 -20.71 -0.47 -12.66
N LYS A 136 -20.76 -1.64 -13.33
CA LYS A 136 -20.27 -1.79 -14.71
C LYS A 136 -21.03 -0.86 -15.66
N HIS A 137 -22.35 -0.87 -15.62
CA HIS A 137 -23.17 -0.02 -16.49
C HIS A 137 -23.00 1.48 -16.22
N ALA A 138 -22.81 1.88 -14.97
CA ALA A 138 -22.52 3.28 -14.64
C ALA A 138 -21.15 3.72 -15.23
N TYR A 139 -20.13 2.87 -15.15
CA TYR A 139 -18.80 3.19 -15.70
C TYR A 139 -18.74 3.12 -17.24
N LEU A 140 -19.67 2.40 -17.88
CA LEU A 140 -19.79 2.37 -19.34
C LEU A 140 -20.53 3.59 -19.89
N ASP A 141 -21.34 4.26 -19.08
CA ASP A 141 -22.12 5.40 -19.53
C ASP A 141 -21.24 6.63 -19.76
N SER A 142 -21.04 6.98 -21.02
CA SER A 142 -20.23 8.13 -21.41
C SER A 142 -20.79 9.48 -20.93
N ALA A 143 -22.10 9.56 -20.64
CA ALA A 143 -22.72 10.80 -20.14
C ALA A 143 -22.24 11.16 -18.73
N ILE A 144 -21.82 10.14 -17.94
CA ILE A 144 -21.27 10.31 -16.60
C ILE A 144 -19.83 9.77 -16.52
N GLY A 145 -19.11 9.74 -17.64
CA GLY A 145 -17.76 9.18 -17.76
C GLY A 145 -16.74 9.81 -16.82
N PHE A 146 -16.94 11.08 -16.42
CA PHE A 146 -16.09 11.76 -15.43
C PHE A 146 -16.06 11.05 -14.06
N ILE A 147 -17.11 10.31 -13.68
CA ILE A 147 -17.14 9.48 -12.46
C ILE A 147 -16.14 8.32 -12.60
N ALA A 148 -16.17 7.63 -13.74
CA ALA A 148 -15.24 6.53 -14.01
C ALA A 148 -13.78 7.01 -13.99
N GLU A 149 -13.48 8.18 -14.56
CA GLU A 149 -12.14 8.78 -14.55
C GLU A 149 -11.67 9.13 -13.14
N GLN A 150 -12.53 9.73 -12.31
CA GLN A 150 -12.22 10.05 -10.92
C GLN A 150 -11.92 8.78 -10.12
N VAL A 151 -12.76 7.76 -10.23
CA VAL A 151 -12.60 6.48 -9.54
C VAL A 151 -11.32 5.78 -10.00
N GLN A 152 -11.04 5.76 -11.30
CA GLN A 152 -9.82 5.17 -11.87
C GLN A 152 -8.55 5.85 -11.34
N LYS A 153 -8.53 7.18 -11.31
CA LYS A 153 -7.43 7.98 -10.76
C LYS A 153 -7.23 7.69 -9.27
N ALA A 154 -8.34 7.69 -8.52
CA ALA A 154 -8.30 7.50 -7.08
C ALA A 154 -7.85 6.08 -6.67
N ILE A 155 -8.27 5.04 -7.40
CA ILE A 155 -7.81 3.65 -7.15
C ILE A 155 -6.30 3.51 -7.41
N GLY A 156 -5.74 4.25 -8.36
CA GLY A 156 -4.31 4.23 -8.66
C GLY A 156 -3.44 4.97 -7.65
N ASP A 157 -4.02 5.82 -6.82
CA ASP A 157 -3.29 6.65 -5.86
C ASP A 157 -3.28 6.00 -4.47
N TRP A 158 -2.10 5.53 -4.07
CA TRP A 158 -1.88 4.91 -2.76
C TRP A 158 -2.20 5.83 -1.58
N SER A 159 -2.11 7.15 -1.77
CA SER A 159 -2.38 8.13 -0.70
C SER A 159 -3.81 8.06 -0.19
N ASN A 160 -4.76 7.66 -1.03
CA ASN A 160 -6.16 7.49 -0.66
C ASN A 160 -6.41 6.31 0.30
N PHE A 161 -5.43 5.43 0.45
CA PHE A 161 -5.53 4.20 1.26
C PHE A 161 -4.66 4.24 2.51
N THR A 162 -3.97 5.35 2.78
CA THR A 162 -3.20 5.52 4.04
C THR A 162 -4.14 5.63 5.24
N GLN A 163 -3.74 5.06 6.37
CA GLN A 163 -4.51 5.18 7.61
C GLN A 163 -4.61 6.66 8.01
N GLY A 164 -5.82 7.20 7.99
CA GLY A 164 -6.08 8.61 8.27
C GLY A 164 -6.57 9.44 7.08
N SER A 165 -6.71 8.86 5.89
CA SER A 165 -7.22 9.55 4.68
C SER A 165 -8.75 9.72 4.64
N SER A 166 -9.44 9.71 5.78
CA SER A 166 -10.81 10.25 5.81
C SER A 166 -10.67 11.76 5.68
N LYS A 167 -10.71 12.27 4.45
CA LYS A 167 -10.93 13.70 4.23
C LYS A 167 -12.32 14.00 4.75
N THR A 168 -12.35 14.71 5.86
CA THR A 168 -13.56 15.35 6.42
C THR A 168 -13.84 16.59 5.57
#